data_37446448cd7d07e721f6b0971c62a917
#
_entry.id   37446448cd7d07e721f6b0971c62a917
#
_cell.length_a   1.000
_cell.length_b   1.000
_cell.length_c   1.000
_cell.angle_alpha   90.00
_cell.angle_beta   90.00
_cell.angle_gamma   90.00
#
_symmetry.space_group_name_H-M   'P 1'
#
loop_
_entity.id
_entity.type
_entity.pdbx_description
1 polymer ?
#
loop_
_entity_poly.entity_id
_entity_poly.type
_entity_poly.pdbx_seq_one_letter_code
_entity_poly.pdbx_strand_id
1 'polypeptide(L)'
;VIAHKVIKEVQSGNNMDFELEEYLLMNNIFVLSNVMKEIVKRKLITPNIESRLKDVSNYRSKEHVLMGIYTIGHLSVATLLKLGYNKNDIYAFISLDDFDKKIVNDLVEAYNEVL
;
A
#
# COMPACT_ATOMS: atom_id res chain seq x y z
N VAL A 1 5.41 -15.51 -12.57
CA VAL A 1 6.19 -15.11 -13.73
C VAL A 1 5.91 -13.67 -14.09
N ILE A 2 4.65 -13.33 -14.40
CA ILE A 2 4.27 -11.95 -14.69
C ILE A 2 4.51 -11.05 -13.48
N ALA A 3 4.12 -11.50 -12.29
CA ALA A 3 4.30 -10.76 -11.05
C ALA A 3 5.77 -10.41 -10.80
N HIS A 4 6.67 -11.37 -11.00
CA HIS A 4 8.10 -11.17 -10.80
C HIS A 4 8.65 -10.09 -11.75
N LYS A 5 8.22 -10.12 -13.00
CA LYS A 5 8.62 -9.13 -14.00
C LYS A 5 8.12 -7.73 -13.62
N VAL A 6 6.85 -7.63 -13.21
CA VAL A 6 6.27 -6.36 -12.78
C VAL A 6 7.02 -5.79 -11.58
N ILE A 7 7.32 -6.63 -10.58
CA ILE A 7 8.06 -6.20 -9.40
C ILE A 7 9.42 -5.62 -9.79
N LYS A 8 10.15 -6.28 -10.67
CA LYS A 8 11.45 -5.79 -11.16
C LYS A 8 11.31 -4.43 -11.84
N GLU A 9 10.30 -4.29 -12.70
CA GLU A 9 10.08 -3.02 -13.38
C GLU A 9 9.77 -1.89 -12.40
N VAL A 10 8.89 -2.15 -11.42
CA VAL A 10 8.53 -1.15 -10.41
C VAL A 10 9.76 -0.77 -9.58
N GLN A 11 10.57 -1.75 -9.19
CA GLN A 11 11.79 -1.50 -8.42
C GLN A 11 12.80 -0.67 -9.19
N SER A 12 12.82 -0.77 -10.52
CA SER A 12 13.73 0.03 -11.37
C SER A 12 13.32 1.51 -11.39
N GLY A 13 12.08 1.83 -11.07
CA GLY A 13 11.59 3.20 -11.07
C GLY A 13 11.29 3.77 -12.46
N ASN A 14 11.31 2.94 -13.50
CA ASN A 14 11.15 3.39 -14.88
C ASN A 14 9.70 3.37 -15.38
N ASN A 15 8.76 2.95 -14.54
CA ASN A 15 7.35 2.88 -14.93
C ASN A 15 6.75 4.27 -15.05
N MET A 16 5.79 4.38 -15.96
CA MET A 16 4.93 5.55 -16.04
C MET A 16 3.86 5.48 -14.95
N ASP A 17 3.33 6.63 -14.55
CA ASP A 17 2.35 6.72 -13.47
C ASP A 17 1.12 5.87 -13.74
N PHE A 18 0.61 5.88 -14.99
CA PHE A 18 -0.58 5.08 -15.32
C PHE A 18 -0.33 3.58 -15.19
N GLU A 19 0.90 3.12 -15.39
CA GLU A 19 1.24 1.71 -15.21
C GLU A 19 1.13 1.30 -13.76
N LEU A 20 1.51 2.19 -12.84
CA LEU A 20 1.35 1.93 -11.40
C LEU A 20 -0.12 1.78 -11.03
N GLU A 21 -1.00 2.59 -11.62
CA GLU A 21 -2.45 2.43 -11.41
C GLU A 21 -2.93 1.06 -11.88
N GLU A 22 -2.48 0.60 -13.04
CA GLU A 22 -2.85 -0.72 -13.57
C GLU A 22 -2.33 -1.84 -12.67
N TYR A 23 -1.10 -1.74 -12.20
CA TYR A 23 -0.51 -2.77 -11.37
C TYR A 23 -1.18 -2.87 -9.99
N LEU A 24 -1.78 -1.79 -9.50
CA LEU A 24 -2.55 -1.83 -8.25
C LEU A 24 -3.80 -2.73 -8.37
N LEU A 25 -4.25 -3.01 -9.59
CA LEU A 25 -5.41 -3.89 -9.82
C LEU A 25 -5.04 -5.37 -9.78
N MET A 26 -3.76 -5.71 -9.73
CA MET A 26 -3.32 -7.10 -9.68
C MET A 26 -3.59 -7.72 -8.31
N ASN A 27 -3.99 -8.99 -8.30
CA ASN A 27 -4.25 -9.73 -7.08
C ASN A 27 -3.00 -10.45 -6.60
N ASN A 28 -1.96 -9.68 -6.29
CA ASN A 28 -0.70 -10.23 -5.81
C ASN A 28 -0.15 -9.27 -4.75
N ILE A 29 -0.04 -9.74 -3.51
CA ILE A 29 0.37 -8.88 -2.40
C ILE A 29 1.79 -8.34 -2.56
N PHE A 30 2.68 -9.09 -3.20
CA PHE A 30 4.06 -8.64 -3.42
C PHE A 30 4.13 -7.55 -4.50
N VAL A 31 3.33 -7.67 -5.55
CA VAL A 31 3.18 -6.60 -6.55
C VAL A 31 2.62 -5.36 -5.87
N LEU A 32 1.52 -5.53 -5.12
CA LEU A 32 0.85 -4.41 -4.45
C LEU A 32 1.81 -3.68 -3.51
N SER A 33 2.59 -4.41 -2.71
CA SER A 33 3.51 -3.77 -1.77
C SER A 33 4.59 -2.97 -2.48
N ASN A 34 5.15 -3.48 -3.57
CA ASN A 34 6.16 -2.77 -4.33
C ASN A 34 5.60 -1.53 -5.03
N VAL A 35 4.38 -1.65 -5.57
CA VAL A 35 3.71 -0.51 -6.21
C VAL A 35 3.41 0.58 -5.18
N MET A 36 2.94 0.20 -3.98
CA MET A 36 2.67 1.15 -2.91
C MET A 36 3.92 1.93 -2.51
N LYS A 37 5.06 1.27 -2.40
CA LYS A 37 6.33 1.93 -2.09
C LYS A 37 6.70 2.96 -3.15
N GLU A 38 6.53 2.61 -4.41
CA GLU A 38 6.84 3.52 -5.51
C GLU A 38 5.87 4.70 -5.54
N ILE A 39 4.59 4.47 -5.28
CA ILE A 39 3.58 5.52 -5.19
C ILE A 39 3.95 6.54 -4.10
N VAL A 40 4.35 6.06 -2.93
CA VAL A 40 4.78 6.94 -1.83
C VAL A 40 6.03 7.72 -2.22
N LYS A 41 7.00 7.06 -2.84
CA LYS A 41 8.23 7.67 -3.28
C LYS A 41 7.98 8.81 -4.26
N ARG A 42 7.04 8.64 -5.18
CA ARG A 42 6.66 9.66 -6.17
C ARG A 42 5.66 10.66 -5.64
N LYS A 43 5.06 10.42 -4.47
CA LYS A 43 3.95 11.20 -3.92
C LYS A 43 2.80 11.28 -4.93
N LEU A 44 2.49 10.15 -5.54
CA LEU A 44 1.52 10.07 -6.62
C LEU A 44 0.11 9.94 -6.06
N ILE A 45 -0.72 10.95 -6.31
CA ILE A 45 -2.10 11.01 -5.82
C ILE A 45 -3.02 11.17 -7.02
N THR A 46 -3.85 10.14 -7.27
CA THR A 46 -4.90 10.18 -8.29
C THR A 46 -6.17 9.58 -7.71
N PRO A 47 -7.35 9.92 -8.26
CA PRO A 47 -8.60 9.30 -7.79
C PRO A 47 -8.59 7.78 -7.88
N ASN A 48 -7.98 7.22 -8.92
CA ASN A 48 -7.90 5.76 -9.09
C ASN A 48 -7.02 5.12 -8.04
N ILE A 49 -5.87 5.73 -7.73
CA ILE A 49 -4.97 5.25 -6.68
C ILE A 49 -5.65 5.32 -5.33
N GLU A 50 -6.28 6.45 -5.01
CA GLU A 50 -7.00 6.61 -3.74
C GLU A 50 -8.07 5.55 -3.58
N SER A 51 -8.90 5.37 -4.59
CA SER A 51 -10.00 4.39 -4.56
C SER A 51 -9.47 2.98 -4.35
N ARG A 52 -8.42 2.61 -5.09
CA ARG A 52 -7.86 1.26 -4.98
C ARG A 52 -7.19 1.01 -3.64
N LEU A 53 -6.45 2.00 -3.12
CA LEU A 53 -5.82 1.88 -1.80
C LEU A 53 -6.86 1.73 -0.69
N LYS A 54 -7.97 2.46 -0.78
CA LYS A 54 -9.07 2.31 0.18
C LYS A 54 -9.69 0.91 0.11
N ASP A 55 -9.84 0.37 -1.08
CA ASP A 55 -10.34 -0.98 -1.27
C ASP A 55 -9.38 -2.02 -0.69
N VAL A 56 -8.11 -1.94 -1.03
CA VAL A 56 -7.07 -2.86 -0.55
C VAL A 56 -6.90 -2.77 0.98
N SER A 57 -7.23 -1.64 1.57
CA SER A 57 -7.17 -1.46 3.04
C SER A 57 -7.99 -2.50 3.79
N ASN A 58 -8.95 -3.13 3.14
CA ASN A 58 -9.78 -4.17 3.74
C ASN A 58 -9.19 -5.58 3.58
N TYR A 59 -8.04 -5.73 2.92
CA TYR A 59 -7.41 -7.02 2.67
C TYR A 59 -6.53 -7.40 3.86
N ARG A 60 -7.18 -7.91 4.92
CA ARG A 60 -6.51 -8.22 6.19
C ARG A 60 -6.71 -9.67 6.63
N SER A 61 -7.03 -10.55 5.69
CA SER A 61 -7.18 -11.98 5.96
C SER A 61 -5.82 -12.68 5.98
N LYS A 62 -5.86 -13.96 6.31
CA LYS A 62 -4.67 -14.79 6.43
C LYS A 62 -3.82 -14.80 5.14
N GLU A 63 -4.47 -14.87 3.99
CA GLU A 63 -3.81 -14.88 2.68
C GLU A 63 -3.22 -13.53 2.30
N HIS A 64 -3.52 -12.47 3.04
CA HIS A 64 -3.03 -11.12 2.77
C HIS A 64 -1.81 -10.73 3.63
N VAL A 65 -1.33 -11.67 4.46
CA VAL A 65 -0.17 -11.41 5.32
C VAL A 65 1.10 -11.30 4.47
N LEU A 66 1.81 -10.18 4.61
CA LEU A 66 3.07 -9.95 3.90
C LEU A 66 4.26 -10.47 4.68
N MET A 67 4.32 -10.10 5.95
CA MET A 67 5.44 -10.48 6.81
C MET A 67 4.99 -10.41 8.26
N GLY A 68 5.26 -11.46 9.02
CA GLY A 68 4.95 -11.47 10.44
C GLY A 68 3.47 -11.25 10.70
N ILE A 69 3.14 -10.10 11.26
CA ILE A 69 1.79 -9.78 11.72
C ILE A 69 1.07 -8.75 10.85
N TYR A 70 1.71 -8.19 9.82
CA TYR A 70 1.01 -7.19 9.03
C TYR A 70 0.59 -7.71 7.66
N THR A 71 -0.55 -7.19 7.20
CA THR A 71 -1.16 -7.56 5.93
C THR A 71 -0.98 -6.44 4.91
N ILE A 72 -1.29 -6.75 3.64
CA ILE A 72 -1.31 -5.73 2.60
C ILE A 72 -2.33 -4.63 2.92
N GLY A 73 -3.40 -4.98 3.63
CA GLY A 73 -4.38 -3.97 4.06
C GLY A 73 -3.80 -2.97 5.05
N HIS A 74 -3.02 -3.43 6.02
CA HIS A 74 -2.31 -2.53 6.94
C HIS A 74 -1.36 -1.61 6.17
N LEU A 75 -0.62 -2.17 5.21
CA LEU A 75 0.31 -1.38 4.41
C LEU A 75 -0.43 -0.36 3.54
N SER A 76 -1.59 -0.72 3.01
CA SER A 76 -2.41 0.20 2.22
C SER A 76 -2.85 1.41 3.03
N VAL A 77 -3.29 1.19 4.29
CA VAL A 77 -3.65 2.29 5.18
C VAL A 77 -2.43 3.18 5.46
N ALA A 78 -1.28 2.56 5.75
CA ALA A 78 -0.05 3.31 5.97
C ALA A 78 0.35 4.13 4.74
N THR A 79 0.16 3.57 3.54
CA THR A 79 0.41 4.25 2.29
C THR A 79 -0.46 5.49 2.14
N LEU A 80 -1.75 5.37 2.43
CA LEU A 80 -2.68 6.52 2.41
C LEU A 80 -2.21 7.61 3.38
N LEU A 81 -1.81 7.23 4.59
CA LEU A 81 -1.34 8.20 5.57
C LEU A 81 -0.05 8.89 5.11
N LYS A 82 0.86 8.16 4.47
CA LYS A 82 2.10 8.73 3.94
C LYS A 82 1.82 9.68 2.78
N LEU A 83 0.74 9.45 2.03
CA LEU A 83 0.34 10.35 0.96
C LEU A 83 -0.36 11.61 1.48
N GLY A 84 -0.61 11.70 2.78
CA GLY A 84 -1.16 12.89 3.39
C GLY A 84 -2.65 12.84 3.69
N TYR A 85 -3.31 11.70 3.48
CA TYR A 85 -4.72 11.56 3.84
C TYR A 85 -4.90 11.59 5.35
N ASN A 86 -5.97 12.20 5.82
CA ASN A 86 -6.28 12.30 7.23
C ASN A 86 -6.81 10.96 7.74
N LYS A 87 -6.39 10.57 8.95
CA LYS A 87 -6.86 9.33 9.59
C LYS A 87 -8.38 9.26 9.65
N ASN A 88 -9.04 10.39 9.90
CA ASN A 88 -10.50 10.46 10.03
C ASN A 88 -11.23 10.24 8.70
N ASP A 89 -10.52 10.34 7.58
CA ASP A 89 -11.09 10.14 6.24
C ASP A 89 -10.83 8.74 5.71
N ILE A 90 -10.13 7.91 6.49
CA ILE A 90 -9.84 6.53 6.11
C ILE A 90 -10.68 5.60 6.98
N TYR A 91 -11.82 5.17 6.44
CA TYR A 91 -12.75 4.30 7.18
C TYR A 91 -12.06 3.07 7.74
N ALA A 92 -11.19 2.44 6.93
CA ALA A 92 -10.47 1.25 7.37
C ALA A 92 -9.62 1.53 8.62
N PHE A 93 -9.00 2.72 8.72
CA PHE A 93 -8.22 3.06 9.90
C PHE A 93 -9.12 3.24 11.13
N ILE A 94 -10.24 3.95 10.96
CA ILE A 94 -11.18 4.22 12.06
C ILE A 94 -11.68 2.91 12.67
N SER A 95 -11.93 1.90 11.83
CA SER A 95 -12.49 0.62 12.26
C SER A 95 -11.46 -0.33 12.88
N LEU A 96 -10.17 -0.01 12.82
CA LEU A 96 -9.12 -0.84 13.41
C LEU A 96 -9.15 -0.78 14.94
N ASP A 97 -8.79 -1.90 15.58
CA ASP A 97 -8.55 -1.88 17.01
C ASP A 97 -7.16 -1.26 17.32
N ASP A 98 -6.83 -1.11 18.60
CA ASP A 98 -5.59 -0.46 19.00
C ASP A 98 -4.36 -1.24 18.53
N PHE A 99 -4.44 -2.56 18.53
CA PHE A 99 -3.34 -3.41 18.06
C PHE A 99 -3.04 -3.16 16.57
N ASP A 100 -4.07 -3.18 15.75
CA ASP A 100 -3.93 -2.95 14.32
C ASP A 100 -3.51 -1.51 14.00
N LYS A 101 -4.00 -0.54 14.77
CA LYS A 101 -3.57 0.85 14.61
C LYS A 101 -2.08 1.00 14.89
N LYS A 102 -1.58 0.28 15.89
CA LYS A 102 -0.15 0.29 16.18
C LYS A 102 0.66 -0.30 15.02
N ILE A 103 0.18 -1.40 14.43
CA ILE A 103 0.83 -1.98 13.25
C ILE A 103 0.92 -0.95 12.12
N VAL A 104 -0.17 -0.26 11.84
CA VAL A 104 -0.19 0.78 10.80
C VAL A 104 0.81 1.90 11.13
N ASN A 105 0.83 2.38 12.36
CA ASN A 105 1.74 3.43 12.75
C ASN A 105 3.20 3.01 12.63
N ASP A 106 3.52 1.76 12.97
CA ASP A 106 4.86 1.20 12.79
C ASP A 106 5.24 1.15 11.31
N LEU A 107 4.29 0.81 10.43
CA LEU A 107 4.54 0.80 8.98
C LEU A 107 4.77 2.20 8.42
N VAL A 108 4.05 3.20 8.93
CA VAL A 108 4.30 4.61 8.55
C VAL A 108 5.73 5.01 8.90
N GLU A 109 6.20 4.63 10.10
CA GLU A 109 7.57 4.91 10.51
C GLU A 109 8.58 4.17 9.64
N ALA A 110 8.28 2.92 9.27
CA ALA A 110 9.14 2.15 8.38
C ALA A 110 9.26 2.81 7.00
N TYR A 111 8.19 3.41 6.49
CA TYR A 111 8.25 4.20 5.25
C TYR A 111 9.23 5.38 5.39
N ASN A 112 9.24 6.04 6.54
CA ASN A 112 10.15 7.16 6.76
C ASN A 112 11.62 6.74 6.71
N GLU A 113 11.92 5.53 7.18
CA GLU A 113 13.29 5.00 7.19
C GLU A 113 13.76 4.56 5.80
N VAL A 114 12.85 4.03 4.99
CA VAL A 114 13.18 3.46 3.67
C VAL A 114 13.19 4.52 2.58
N LEU A 115 12.40 5.53 2.73
CA LEU A 115 12.21 6.58 1.75
C LEU A 115 12.82 7.91 2.20
#